data_2b88ea608161614599458abbe49841fe
#
_entry.id   2b88ea608161614599458abbe49841fe
#
_cell.length_a   1.000
_cell.length_b   1.000
_cell.length_c   1.000
_cell.angle_alpha   90.00
_cell.angle_beta   90.00
_cell.angle_gamma   90.00
#
_symmetry.space_group_name_H-M   'P 1'
#
loop_
_entity.id
_entity.type
_entity.pdbx_description
1 polymer ?
#
loop_
_entity_poly.entity_id
_entity_poly.type
_entity_poly.pdbx_seq_one_letter_code
_entity_poly.pdbx_strand_id
1 'polypeptide(L)'
;MSAPTESGSSEGQGGDDGNVADLNSQAGFKNVYRLGYVSLFTDFSTEMILGILPVFIHDQLGASYALVGLIEGSAEAVNDFFRIVTGIVTDRIAKRKPLVLLGYALSSFSKPLFAVTSAWGQALLVRVTDRAGKGVRTSPRDALISDSIAKSQAGKAFGIHSSLDQVGAVLGPVVAFFAFPLIGFKGVFWLSFAPAIVSLFILLFFVTETVGLTKQRRLFENASQVLNRRFVMYLIALGIFSIGAYDFSFILLKASALGISDAQEALVYATINASSVIFAYPFGILADRIGKLPVLLLSYVAFFFASVTGMVLTGNWAYAYVIGLVFGVYLGISDTVQRAIVPDFTRKELKGTAYAFYYMLVGVCAFIANSVFGFLWTVSGSGAAFEFTLVTSVIGAIALVLFLTVGMRSKVAGAV
;
A
#
# COMPACT_ATOMS: atom_id res chain seq x y z
N MET A 1 -23.07 51.47 -58.39
CA MET A 1 -22.32 52.03 -57.25
C MET A 1 -22.02 50.85 -56.32
N SER A 2 -20.84 50.31 -56.45
CA SER A 2 -20.33 49.15 -55.81
C SER A 2 -19.59 49.53 -54.53
N ALA A 3 -19.89 48.86 -53.42
CA ALA A 3 -19.13 48.94 -52.16
C ALA A 3 -18.09 47.80 -52.09
N PRO A 4 -16.89 48.02 -51.55
CA PRO A 4 -15.85 47.03 -51.51
C PRO A 4 -15.97 46.14 -50.29
N THR A 5 -15.68 44.84 -50.51
CA THR A 5 -15.48 43.80 -49.50
C THR A 5 -14.10 43.93 -48.86
N GLU A 6 -14.05 44.13 -47.52
CA GLU A 6 -12.84 43.98 -46.73
C GLU A 6 -12.70 42.52 -46.29
N SER A 7 -11.66 41.87 -46.77
CA SER A 7 -11.14 40.58 -46.28
C SER A 7 -10.23 40.85 -45.10
N GLY A 8 -10.71 40.63 -43.86
CA GLY A 8 -9.89 40.62 -42.68
C GLY A 8 -9.26 39.23 -42.48
N SER A 9 -7.95 39.15 -42.67
CA SER A 9 -7.08 38.01 -42.36
C SER A 9 -7.00 37.81 -40.84
N SER A 10 -7.56 36.71 -40.37
CA SER A 10 -7.33 36.18 -39.00
C SER A 10 -6.26 35.08 -39.06
N GLU A 11 -5.03 35.42 -39.28
CA GLU A 11 -3.88 34.58 -39.04
C GLU A 11 -3.12 35.11 -37.82
N GLY A 12 -2.98 34.28 -36.75
CA GLY A 12 -1.96 34.52 -35.74
C GLY A 12 -2.30 34.36 -34.28
N GLN A 13 -3.22 33.42 -33.84
CA GLN A 13 -3.38 33.15 -32.43
C GLN A 13 -3.34 31.65 -32.04
N GLY A 14 -3.12 30.75 -32.98
CA GLY A 14 -3.10 29.29 -32.70
C GLY A 14 -1.75 28.70 -32.29
N GLY A 15 -0.64 29.48 -32.36
CA GLY A 15 0.71 28.94 -32.14
C GLY A 15 1.23 29.02 -30.70
N ASP A 16 0.72 29.95 -29.91
CA ASP A 16 1.28 30.23 -28.58
C ASP A 16 0.60 29.39 -27.48
N ASP A 17 -0.69 29.16 -27.58
CA ASP A 17 -1.46 28.35 -26.60
C ASP A 17 -1.05 26.87 -26.58
N GLY A 18 -0.69 26.29 -27.72
CA GLY A 18 -0.18 24.91 -27.81
C GLY A 18 1.18 24.74 -27.14
N ASN A 19 2.06 25.72 -27.30
CA ASN A 19 3.41 25.70 -26.73
C ASN A 19 3.37 25.90 -25.20
N VAL A 20 2.49 26.75 -24.69
CA VAL A 20 2.29 26.99 -23.25
C VAL A 20 1.66 25.74 -22.56
N ALA A 21 0.71 25.09 -23.21
CA ALA A 21 0.09 23.85 -22.71
C ALA A 21 1.11 22.70 -22.63
N ASP A 22 1.98 22.56 -23.63
CA ASP A 22 3.04 21.56 -23.66
C ASP A 22 4.12 21.84 -22.61
N LEU A 23 4.52 23.08 -22.43
CA LEU A 23 5.49 23.49 -21.40
C LEU A 23 4.95 23.22 -19.98
N ASN A 24 3.68 23.51 -19.73
CA ASN A 24 3.02 23.22 -18.46
C ASN A 24 2.88 21.72 -18.22
N SER A 25 2.60 20.94 -19.24
CA SER A 25 2.56 19.48 -19.17
C SER A 25 3.94 18.89 -18.84
N GLN A 26 5.00 19.36 -19.49
CA GLN A 26 6.37 18.92 -19.24
C GLN A 26 6.84 19.29 -17.82
N ALA A 27 6.54 20.49 -17.35
CA ALA A 27 6.85 20.91 -15.98
C ALA A 27 6.13 20.05 -14.94
N GLY A 28 4.86 19.71 -15.18
CA GLY A 28 4.07 18.81 -14.34
C GLY A 28 4.67 17.40 -14.27
N PHE A 29 5.06 16.81 -15.40
CA PHE A 29 5.72 15.50 -15.40
C PHE A 29 7.09 15.51 -14.73
N LYS A 30 7.86 16.60 -14.82
CA LYS A 30 9.11 16.74 -14.03
C LYS A 30 8.84 16.63 -12.52
N ASN A 31 7.76 17.21 -12.04
CA ASN A 31 7.37 17.09 -10.62
C ASN A 31 6.92 15.66 -10.26
N VAL A 32 6.19 14.98 -11.16
CA VAL A 32 5.80 13.57 -11.00
C VAL A 32 7.03 12.66 -10.89
N TYR A 33 8.03 12.81 -11.79
CA TYR A 33 9.28 12.05 -11.71
C TYR A 33 10.03 12.32 -10.41
N ARG A 34 10.11 13.58 -9.97
CA ARG A 34 10.76 13.94 -8.69
C ARG A 34 10.09 13.28 -7.49
N LEU A 35 8.74 13.29 -7.45
CA LEU A 35 7.97 12.58 -6.43
C LEU A 35 8.14 11.07 -6.54
N GLY A 36 8.27 10.53 -7.75
CA GLY A 36 8.59 9.13 -7.98
C GLY A 36 9.97 8.74 -7.42
N TYR A 37 11.00 9.57 -7.64
CA TYR A 37 12.32 9.34 -7.04
C TYR A 37 12.30 9.47 -5.52
N VAL A 38 11.54 10.41 -4.96
CA VAL A 38 11.33 10.51 -3.51
C VAL A 38 10.76 9.20 -2.98
N SER A 39 9.76 8.63 -3.66
CA SER A 39 9.14 7.37 -3.26
C SER A 39 10.11 6.20 -3.42
N LEU A 40 10.81 6.10 -4.56
CA LEU A 40 11.84 5.09 -4.82
C LEU A 40 12.85 5.01 -3.68
N PHE A 41 13.50 6.14 -3.34
CA PHE A 41 14.53 6.15 -2.30
C PHE A 41 13.96 5.90 -0.89
N THR A 42 12.72 6.33 -0.65
CA THR A 42 12.06 6.04 0.64
C THR A 42 11.70 4.57 0.76
N ASP A 43 11.15 3.97 -0.29
CA ASP A 43 10.78 2.56 -0.27
C ASP A 43 12.03 1.69 -0.31
N PHE A 44 13.07 2.06 -1.07
CA PHE A 44 14.38 1.43 -0.96
C PHE A 44 14.87 1.38 0.49
N SER A 45 14.81 2.52 1.20
CA SER A 45 15.15 2.59 2.63
C SER A 45 14.26 1.73 3.52
N THR A 46 12.94 1.77 3.31
CA THR A 46 11.97 1.05 4.14
C THR A 46 12.10 -0.46 3.96
N GLU A 47 12.18 -0.90 2.71
CA GLU A 47 12.16 -2.31 2.34
C GLU A 47 13.48 -3.02 2.69
N MET A 48 14.61 -2.27 2.80
CA MET A 48 15.84 -2.79 3.41
C MET A 48 15.62 -3.28 4.84
N ILE A 49 14.79 -2.58 5.61
CA ILE A 49 14.52 -2.90 7.01
C ILE A 49 13.47 -4.00 7.12
N LEU A 50 12.38 -3.91 6.35
CA LEU A 50 11.22 -4.79 6.48
C LEU A 50 11.55 -6.27 6.24
N GLY A 51 12.53 -6.54 5.38
CA GLY A 51 12.98 -7.91 5.12
C GLY A 51 13.66 -8.61 6.29
N ILE A 52 14.11 -7.86 7.32
CA ILE A 52 14.83 -8.42 8.46
C ILE A 52 14.21 -8.02 9.82
N LEU A 53 13.27 -7.07 9.83
CA LEU A 53 12.71 -6.48 11.05
C LEU A 53 11.94 -7.47 11.91
N PRO A 54 11.05 -8.34 11.37
CA PRO A 54 10.27 -9.27 12.18
C PRO A 54 11.16 -10.24 12.97
N VAL A 55 12.21 -10.73 12.33
CA VAL A 55 13.17 -11.64 12.96
C VAL A 55 14.04 -10.90 13.97
N PHE A 56 14.49 -9.68 13.66
CA PHE A 56 15.14 -8.82 14.66
C PHE A 56 14.30 -8.63 15.92
N ILE A 57 13.00 -8.36 15.77
CA ILE A 57 12.09 -8.16 16.91
C ILE A 57 11.91 -9.47 17.68
N HIS A 58 11.80 -10.62 16.99
CA HIS A 58 11.62 -11.93 17.61
C HIS A 58 12.92 -12.42 18.28
N ASP A 59 14.01 -12.52 17.53
CA ASP A 59 15.23 -13.20 17.95
C ASP A 59 16.14 -12.31 18.78
N GLN A 60 16.28 -11.03 18.41
CA GLN A 60 17.21 -10.11 19.12
C GLN A 60 16.54 -9.39 20.29
N LEU A 61 15.25 -9.04 20.19
CA LEU A 61 14.51 -8.36 21.25
C LEU A 61 13.67 -9.30 22.11
N GLY A 62 13.66 -10.61 21.81
CA GLY A 62 12.96 -11.63 22.57
C GLY A 62 11.42 -11.50 22.54
N ALA A 63 10.86 -10.89 21.51
CA ALA A 63 9.42 -10.73 21.40
C ALA A 63 8.75 -12.06 20.98
N SER A 64 7.68 -12.44 21.64
CA SER A 64 6.84 -13.55 21.19
C SER A 64 6.16 -13.24 19.85
N TYR A 65 5.70 -14.27 19.13
CA TYR A 65 4.92 -14.07 17.89
C TYR A 65 3.68 -13.20 18.11
N ALA A 66 3.06 -13.30 19.29
CA ALA A 66 1.95 -12.43 19.70
C ALA A 66 2.34 -10.96 19.74
N LEU A 67 3.54 -10.65 20.25
CA LEU A 67 4.05 -9.28 20.30
C LEU A 67 4.43 -8.76 18.91
N VAL A 68 5.00 -9.59 18.04
CA VAL A 68 5.24 -9.22 16.64
C VAL A 68 3.91 -8.90 15.96
N GLY A 69 2.88 -9.74 16.14
CA GLY A 69 1.54 -9.49 15.60
C GLY A 69 0.91 -8.20 16.12
N LEU A 70 1.08 -7.90 17.40
CA LEU A 70 0.64 -6.64 17.99
C LEU A 70 1.36 -5.43 17.38
N ILE A 71 2.67 -5.54 17.17
CA ILE A 71 3.49 -4.47 16.58
C ILE A 71 3.04 -4.18 15.14
N GLU A 72 2.97 -5.21 14.27
CA GLU A 72 2.61 -5.01 12.87
C GLU A 72 1.13 -4.62 12.71
N GLY A 73 0.23 -5.22 13.47
CA GLY A 73 -1.18 -4.86 13.46
C GLY A 73 -1.42 -3.41 13.91
N SER A 74 -0.73 -2.96 14.98
CA SER A 74 -0.80 -1.57 15.44
C SER A 74 -0.24 -0.61 14.40
N ALA A 75 0.86 -0.99 13.74
CA ALA A 75 1.52 -0.19 12.73
C ALA A 75 0.61 0.04 11.51
N GLU A 76 -0.06 -1.00 10.99
CA GLU A 76 -0.98 -0.86 9.87
C GLU A 76 -2.26 -0.10 10.25
N ALA A 77 -2.82 -0.32 11.43
CA ALA A 77 -3.96 0.44 11.92
C ALA A 77 -3.65 1.94 12.02
N VAL A 78 -2.46 2.30 12.53
CA VAL A 78 -2.00 3.69 12.64
C VAL A 78 -1.74 4.30 11.26
N ASN A 79 -1.16 3.55 10.32
CA ASN A 79 -0.99 3.99 8.93
C ASN A 79 -2.33 4.39 8.30
N ASP A 80 -3.34 3.53 8.39
CA ASP A 80 -4.64 3.77 7.79
C ASP A 80 -5.42 4.88 8.52
N PHE A 81 -5.29 4.98 9.84
CA PHE A 81 -5.86 6.09 10.61
C PHE A 81 -5.28 7.45 10.15
N PHE A 82 -3.95 7.59 10.09
CA PHE A 82 -3.34 8.84 9.66
C PHE A 82 -3.61 9.13 8.18
N ARG A 83 -3.73 8.12 7.33
CA ARG A 83 -4.12 8.28 5.94
C ARG A 83 -5.51 8.90 5.79
N ILE A 84 -6.47 8.50 6.63
CA ILE A 84 -7.81 9.11 6.67
C ILE A 84 -7.72 10.56 7.16
N VAL A 85 -7.06 10.79 8.31
CA VAL A 85 -6.95 12.12 8.93
C VAL A 85 -6.28 13.11 7.98
N THR A 86 -5.16 12.71 7.38
CA THR A 86 -4.43 13.61 6.46
C THR A 86 -5.12 13.80 5.12
N GLY A 87 -5.94 12.85 4.67
CA GLY A 87 -6.84 13.04 3.54
C GLY A 87 -7.79 14.22 3.77
N ILE A 88 -8.39 14.30 4.98
CA ILE A 88 -9.27 15.41 5.37
C ILE A 88 -8.53 16.75 5.39
N VAL A 89 -7.35 16.73 6.02
CA VAL A 89 -6.53 17.94 6.17
C VAL A 89 -6.08 18.42 4.78
N THR A 90 -5.67 17.51 3.91
CA THR A 90 -5.23 17.81 2.53
C THR A 90 -6.32 18.48 1.70
N ASP A 91 -7.58 18.08 1.87
CA ASP A 91 -8.70 18.70 1.16
C ASP A 91 -8.96 20.16 1.60
N ARG A 92 -8.52 20.54 2.82
CA ARG A 92 -8.72 21.88 3.40
C ARG A 92 -7.57 22.84 3.20
N ILE A 93 -6.37 22.32 2.93
CA ILE A 93 -5.17 23.14 2.76
C ILE A 93 -4.77 23.25 1.29
N ALA A 94 -4.36 24.46 0.87
CA ALA A 94 -3.89 24.70 -0.49
C ALA A 94 -2.45 24.20 -0.71
N LYS A 95 -1.60 24.25 0.34
CA LYS A 95 -0.20 23.84 0.30
C LYS A 95 -0.05 22.42 0.85
N ARG A 96 0.42 21.49 0.03
CA ARG A 96 0.49 20.04 0.35
C ARG A 96 1.90 19.57 0.68
N LYS A 97 2.92 20.19 0.09
CA LYS A 97 4.34 19.81 0.28
C LYS A 97 4.76 19.77 1.76
N PRO A 98 4.33 20.68 2.66
CA PRO A 98 4.70 20.61 4.07
C PRO A 98 4.24 19.33 4.78
N LEU A 99 3.00 18.85 4.49
CA LEU A 99 2.51 17.58 5.04
C LEU A 99 3.25 16.39 4.46
N VAL A 100 3.53 16.43 3.15
CA VAL A 100 4.35 15.41 2.49
C VAL A 100 5.72 15.34 3.15
N LEU A 101 6.38 16.49 3.35
CA LEU A 101 7.70 16.58 4.01
C LEU A 101 7.66 16.06 5.45
N LEU A 102 6.64 16.44 6.23
CA LEU A 102 6.47 15.94 7.60
C LEU A 102 6.37 14.42 7.65
N GLY A 103 5.54 13.82 6.77
CA GLY A 103 5.38 12.37 6.74
C GLY A 103 6.64 11.62 6.31
N TYR A 104 7.35 12.12 5.28
CA TYR A 104 8.63 11.54 4.87
C TYR A 104 9.71 11.72 5.93
N ALA A 105 9.81 12.88 6.58
CA ALA A 105 10.77 13.12 7.66
C ALA A 105 10.51 12.18 8.85
N LEU A 106 9.25 12.08 9.31
CA LEU A 106 8.87 11.20 10.41
C LEU A 106 9.28 9.75 10.14
N SER A 107 8.96 9.23 8.95
CA SER A 107 9.36 7.88 8.53
C SER A 107 10.89 7.74 8.37
N SER A 108 11.59 8.74 7.82
CA SER A 108 13.03 8.65 7.56
C SER A 108 13.85 8.66 8.85
N PHE A 109 13.49 9.50 9.82
CA PHE A 109 14.22 9.60 11.07
C PHE A 109 13.86 8.50 12.08
N SER A 110 12.71 7.84 11.96
CA SER A 110 12.36 6.69 12.80
C SER A 110 13.20 5.46 12.50
N LYS A 111 13.51 5.19 11.23
CA LYS A 111 14.19 3.95 10.79
C LYS A 111 15.53 3.66 11.47
N PRO A 112 16.51 4.58 11.52
CA PRO A 112 17.78 4.30 12.19
C PRO A 112 17.60 4.06 13.70
N LEU A 113 16.48 4.48 14.29
CA LEU A 113 16.22 4.24 15.70
C LEU A 113 16.05 2.76 16.04
N PHE A 114 15.70 1.89 15.07
CA PHE A 114 15.73 0.44 15.30
C PHE A 114 17.10 -0.06 15.74
N ALA A 115 18.19 0.55 15.28
CA ALA A 115 19.56 0.16 15.66
C ALA A 115 19.87 0.33 17.16
N VAL A 116 19.15 1.21 17.84
CA VAL A 116 19.34 1.51 19.27
C VAL A 116 18.27 0.90 20.16
N THR A 117 17.29 0.18 19.59
CA THR A 117 16.27 -0.52 20.38
C THR A 117 16.89 -1.71 21.12
N SER A 118 16.48 -1.89 22.37
CA SER A 118 16.89 -2.99 23.26
C SER A 118 15.70 -3.77 23.83
N ALA A 119 14.48 -3.32 23.55
CA ALA A 119 13.24 -3.96 23.98
C ALA A 119 12.16 -3.83 22.92
N TRP A 120 11.25 -4.83 22.84
CA TRP A 120 10.17 -4.84 21.88
C TRP A 120 9.24 -3.61 21.96
N GLY A 121 9.03 -3.04 23.16
CA GLY A 121 8.22 -1.84 23.31
C GLY A 121 8.82 -0.61 22.62
N GLN A 122 10.15 -0.50 22.56
CA GLN A 122 10.84 0.55 21.79
C GLN A 122 10.66 0.29 20.28
N ALA A 123 10.79 -0.95 19.82
CA ALA A 123 10.55 -1.32 18.43
C ALA A 123 9.10 -1.03 18.01
N LEU A 124 8.11 -1.28 18.89
CA LEU A 124 6.72 -0.88 18.68
C LEU A 124 6.59 0.63 18.41
N LEU A 125 7.18 1.47 19.29
CA LEU A 125 7.11 2.92 19.13
C LEU A 125 7.76 3.39 17.82
N VAL A 126 8.92 2.86 17.48
CA VAL A 126 9.62 3.19 16.24
C VAL A 126 8.79 2.76 15.03
N ARG A 127 8.24 1.54 15.05
CA ARG A 127 7.42 0.99 13.96
C ARG A 127 6.13 1.78 13.74
N VAL A 128 5.42 2.08 14.81
CA VAL A 128 4.19 2.89 14.78
C VAL A 128 4.51 4.31 14.28
N THR A 129 5.64 4.90 14.68
CA THR A 129 6.07 6.23 14.20
C THR A 129 6.39 6.21 12.70
N ASP A 130 7.11 5.21 12.21
CA ASP A 130 7.37 5.02 10.78
C ASP A 130 6.07 4.93 9.98
N ARG A 131 5.12 4.11 10.43
CA ARG A 131 3.83 3.90 9.78
C ARG A 131 2.90 5.13 9.87
N ALA A 132 2.94 5.87 10.97
CA ALA A 132 2.29 7.18 11.05
C ALA A 132 2.83 8.13 9.98
N GLY A 133 4.16 8.19 9.80
CA GLY A 133 4.79 8.94 8.72
C GLY A 133 4.30 8.53 7.33
N LYS A 134 4.17 7.22 7.05
CA LYS A 134 3.59 6.69 5.80
C LYS A 134 2.14 7.15 5.61
N GLY A 135 1.31 7.04 6.63
CA GLY A 135 -0.08 7.49 6.61
C GLY A 135 -0.20 9.00 6.35
N VAL A 136 0.63 9.80 7.04
CA VAL A 136 0.65 11.26 6.90
C VAL A 136 1.00 11.71 5.49
N ARG A 137 1.97 11.07 4.82
CA ARG A 137 2.45 11.50 3.49
C ARG A 137 1.57 11.05 2.33
N THR A 138 0.85 9.92 2.45
CA THR A 138 0.22 9.24 1.30
C THR A 138 -0.83 10.11 0.62
N SER A 139 -1.83 10.58 1.34
CA SER A 139 -2.92 11.38 0.76
C SER A 139 -2.44 12.73 0.18
N PRO A 140 -1.61 13.54 0.86
CA PRO A 140 -1.13 14.80 0.31
C PRO A 140 -0.15 14.61 -0.86
N ARG A 141 0.64 13.53 -0.88
CA ARG A 141 1.50 13.18 -2.02
C ARG A 141 0.68 12.88 -3.27
N ASP A 142 -0.31 12.01 -3.14
CA ASP A 142 -1.17 11.62 -4.26
C ASP A 142 -1.95 12.82 -4.81
N ALA A 143 -2.36 13.72 -3.92
CA ALA A 143 -2.97 14.98 -4.30
C ALA A 143 -1.98 15.91 -5.03
N LEU A 144 -0.74 16.03 -4.55
CA LEU A 144 0.31 16.84 -5.20
C LEU A 144 0.65 16.31 -6.60
N ILE A 145 0.70 14.97 -6.80
CA ILE A 145 0.83 14.35 -8.12
C ILE A 145 -0.36 14.75 -9.02
N SER A 146 -1.58 14.60 -8.50
CA SER A 146 -2.80 14.90 -9.26
C SER A 146 -2.90 16.38 -9.67
N ASP A 147 -2.46 17.30 -8.81
CA ASP A 147 -2.47 18.74 -9.11
C ASP A 147 -1.35 19.18 -10.04
N SER A 148 -0.31 18.36 -10.23
CA SER A 148 0.81 18.66 -11.12
C SER A 148 0.49 18.42 -12.59
N ILE A 149 -0.61 17.71 -12.92
CA ILE A 149 -0.90 17.23 -14.28
C ILE A 149 -2.36 17.39 -14.68
N ALA A 150 -2.65 17.36 -15.97
CA ALA A 150 -4.02 17.32 -16.49
C ALA A 150 -4.70 15.99 -16.12
N LYS A 151 -6.03 16.03 -15.86
CA LYS A 151 -6.82 14.83 -15.48
C LYS A 151 -6.71 13.67 -16.47
N SER A 152 -6.58 13.97 -17.77
CA SER A 152 -6.41 12.98 -18.83
C SER A 152 -5.10 12.20 -18.73
N GLN A 153 -4.08 12.76 -18.07
CA GLN A 153 -2.74 12.19 -17.92
C GLN A 153 -2.53 11.52 -16.55
N ALA A 154 -3.54 11.50 -15.68
CA ALA A 154 -3.44 10.97 -14.32
C ALA A 154 -2.96 9.51 -14.30
N GLY A 155 -3.50 8.66 -15.17
CA GLY A 155 -3.10 7.25 -15.24
C GLY A 155 -1.60 7.08 -15.52
N LYS A 156 -1.05 7.86 -16.48
CA LYS A 156 0.38 7.84 -16.81
C LYS A 156 1.24 8.32 -15.62
N ALA A 157 0.82 9.40 -14.94
CA ALA A 157 1.56 9.96 -13.82
C ALA A 157 1.63 9.01 -12.62
N PHE A 158 0.48 8.43 -12.23
CA PHE A 158 0.44 7.43 -11.16
C PHE A 158 1.16 6.12 -11.55
N GLY A 159 1.12 5.73 -12.83
CA GLY A 159 1.88 4.60 -13.35
C GLY A 159 3.40 4.81 -13.20
N ILE A 160 3.94 5.97 -13.61
CA ILE A 160 5.34 6.33 -13.42
C ILE A 160 5.73 6.30 -11.93
N HIS A 161 4.92 6.94 -11.09
CA HIS A 161 5.16 6.97 -9.65
C HIS A 161 5.20 5.57 -9.06
N SER A 162 4.20 4.73 -9.36
CA SER A 162 4.12 3.35 -8.85
C SER A 162 5.27 2.48 -9.36
N SER A 163 5.71 2.64 -10.61
CA SER A 163 6.84 1.89 -11.15
C SER A 163 8.14 2.20 -10.40
N LEU A 164 8.39 3.48 -10.10
CA LEU A 164 9.56 3.89 -9.32
C LEU A 164 9.49 3.39 -7.86
N ASP A 165 8.33 3.43 -7.25
CA ASP A 165 8.03 2.88 -5.92
C ASP A 165 8.41 1.38 -5.86
N GLN A 166 7.95 0.60 -6.83
CA GLN A 166 8.20 -0.85 -6.91
C GLN A 166 9.68 -1.18 -7.16
N VAL A 167 10.40 -0.36 -7.93
CA VAL A 167 11.86 -0.52 -8.08
C VAL A 167 12.55 -0.41 -6.72
N GLY A 168 12.18 0.58 -5.90
CA GLY A 168 12.68 0.73 -4.53
C GLY A 168 12.36 -0.49 -3.67
N ALA A 169 11.12 -0.98 -3.78
CA ALA A 169 10.63 -2.12 -2.99
C ALA A 169 11.38 -3.44 -3.28
N VAL A 170 11.84 -3.65 -4.51
CA VAL A 170 12.63 -4.83 -4.87
C VAL A 170 14.11 -4.66 -4.52
N LEU A 171 14.68 -3.47 -4.80
CA LEU A 171 16.09 -3.22 -4.56
C LEU A 171 16.46 -3.20 -3.08
N GLY A 172 15.57 -2.71 -2.21
CA GLY A 172 15.83 -2.60 -0.78
C GLY A 172 16.26 -3.91 -0.13
N PRO A 173 15.46 -4.96 -0.19
CA PRO A 173 15.80 -6.25 0.40
C PRO A 173 17.02 -6.90 -0.23
N VAL A 174 17.25 -6.72 -1.54
CA VAL A 174 18.44 -7.24 -2.24
C VAL A 174 19.71 -6.59 -1.69
N VAL A 175 19.71 -5.27 -1.49
CA VAL A 175 20.87 -4.58 -0.88
C VAL A 175 21.04 -4.99 0.59
N ALA A 176 19.94 -5.17 1.33
CA ALA A 176 20.00 -5.66 2.69
C ALA A 176 20.65 -7.05 2.78
N PHE A 177 20.31 -7.97 1.86
CA PHE A 177 20.93 -9.30 1.77
C PHE A 177 22.46 -9.24 1.64
N PHE A 178 22.98 -8.40 0.72
CA PHE A 178 24.43 -8.29 0.53
C PHE A 178 25.14 -7.53 1.66
N ALA A 179 24.47 -6.56 2.27
CA ALA A 179 25.04 -5.77 3.35
C ALA A 179 25.03 -6.51 4.69
N PHE A 180 24.00 -7.31 4.95
CA PHE A 180 23.77 -7.95 6.25
C PHE A 180 24.96 -8.78 6.77
N PRO A 181 25.63 -9.65 5.98
CA PRO A 181 26.78 -10.43 6.46
C PRO A 181 27.96 -9.57 6.93
N LEU A 182 28.06 -8.32 6.45
CA LEU A 182 29.15 -7.40 6.77
C LEU A 182 28.86 -6.52 8.00
N ILE A 183 27.60 -6.10 8.16
CA ILE A 183 27.24 -5.06 9.12
C ILE A 183 26.11 -5.46 10.10
N GLY A 184 25.46 -6.63 9.91
CA GLY A 184 24.38 -7.13 10.75
C GLY A 184 23.13 -6.24 10.81
N PHE A 185 22.18 -6.57 11.70
CA PHE A 185 20.91 -5.84 11.85
C PHE A 185 21.12 -4.33 12.04
N LYS A 186 21.92 -3.94 13.05
CA LYS A 186 22.13 -2.54 13.39
C LYS A 186 22.77 -1.75 12.25
N GLY A 187 23.71 -2.37 11.54
CA GLY A 187 24.36 -1.77 10.38
C GLY A 187 23.38 -1.54 9.23
N VAL A 188 22.49 -2.49 8.94
CA VAL A 188 21.46 -2.33 7.90
C VAL A 188 20.47 -1.23 8.27
N PHE A 189 20.06 -1.11 9.55
CA PHE A 189 19.18 -0.02 9.99
C PHE A 189 19.84 1.35 9.82
N TRP A 190 21.14 1.50 10.13
CA TRP A 190 21.86 2.73 9.84
C TRP A 190 22.06 2.97 8.34
N LEU A 191 22.38 1.94 7.57
CA LEU A 191 22.55 2.04 6.11
C LEU A 191 21.26 2.51 5.42
N SER A 192 20.10 2.07 5.89
CA SER A 192 18.80 2.47 5.35
C SER A 192 18.54 3.98 5.46
N PHE A 193 19.23 4.66 6.38
CA PHE A 193 19.11 6.10 6.53
C PHE A 193 19.70 6.87 5.34
N ALA A 194 20.70 6.31 4.65
CA ALA A 194 21.32 6.98 3.50
C ALA A 194 20.33 7.25 2.37
N PRO A 195 19.59 6.24 1.81
CA PRO A 195 18.57 6.53 0.81
C PRO A 195 17.41 7.37 1.37
N ALA A 196 17.06 7.25 2.65
CA ALA A 196 16.03 8.10 3.26
C ALA A 196 16.41 9.59 3.22
N ILE A 197 17.67 9.94 3.50
CA ILE A 197 18.18 11.32 3.39
C ILE A 197 18.16 11.80 1.94
N VAL A 198 18.54 10.95 0.97
CA VAL A 198 18.44 11.30 -0.45
C VAL A 198 16.99 11.62 -0.84
N SER A 199 16.03 10.82 -0.37
CA SER A 199 14.60 11.09 -0.56
C SER A 199 14.19 12.46 -0.02
N LEU A 200 14.55 12.78 1.23
CA LEU A 200 14.26 14.07 1.85
C LEU A 200 14.93 15.23 1.11
N PHE A 201 16.16 15.06 0.67
CA PHE A 201 16.88 16.05 -0.11
C PHE A 201 16.17 16.36 -1.44
N ILE A 202 15.76 15.33 -2.19
CA ILE A 202 15.00 15.50 -3.43
C ILE A 202 13.66 16.21 -3.14
N LEU A 203 12.96 15.79 -2.10
CA LEU A 203 11.67 16.39 -1.73
C LEU A 203 11.81 17.88 -1.37
N LEU A 204 12.82 18.21 -0.57
CA LEU A 204 13.01 19.58 -0.09
C LEU A 204 13.40 20.53 -1.20
N PHE A 205 14.37 20.16 -2.04
CA PHE A 205 15.03 21.06 -2.98
C PHE A 205 14.47 20.97 -4.42
N PHE A 206 13.94 19.84 -4.84
CA PHE A 206 13.54 19.65 -6.23
C PHE A 206 12.03 19.56 -6.44
N VAL A 207 11.26 19.03 -5.48
CA VAL A 207 9.80 18.95 -5.62
C VAL A 207 9.20 20.35 -5.47
N THR A 208 8.38 20.73 -6.41
CA THR A 208 7.69 22.03 -6.40
C THR A 208 6.30 21.90 -5.78
N GLU A 209 5.90 22.90 -4.99
CA GLU A 209 4.54 23.01 -4.50
C GLU A 209 3.59 23.33 -5.68
N THR A 210 2.51 22.60 -5.77
CA THR A 210 1.39 22.96 -6.66
C THR A 210 0.21 23.35 -5.79
N VAL A 211 -0.26 24.60 -5.98
CA VAL A 211 -1.41 25.11 -5.20
C VAL A 211 -2.67 24.41 -5.69
N GLY A 212 -3.20 23.51 -4.88
CA GLY A 212 -4.42 22.77 -5.17
C GLY A 212 -5.67 23.58 -4.88
N LEU A 213 -6.78 23.22 -5.52
CA LEU A 213 -8.10 23.73 -5.17
C LEU A 213 -8.51 23.18 -3.79
N THR A 214 -8.76 24.09 -2.84
CA THR A 214 -9.31 23.72 -1.54
C THR A 214 -10.78 23.34 -1.69
N LYS A 215 -11.18 22.18 -1.20
CA LYS A 215 -12.57 21.75 -1.11
C LYS A 215 -12.93 21.65 0.36
N GLN A 216 -13.92 22.44 0.80
CA GLN A 216 -14.50 22.25 2.13
C GLN A 216 -15.38 20.99 2.13
N ARG A 217 -14.76 19.81 2.16
CA ARG A 217 -15.48 18.57 2.38
C ARG A 217 -15.58 18.28 3.88
N ARG A 218 -16.79 18.10 4.37
CA ARG A 218 -17.01 17.49 5.68
C ARG A 218 -17.03 15.98 5.47
N LEU A 219 -15.99 15.28 6.00
CA LEU A 219 -16.03 13.82 6.06
C LEU A 219 -17.26 13.40 6.85
N PHE A 220 -17.88 12.31 6.40
CA PHE A 220 -19.12 11.77 6.95
C PHE A 220 -20.37 12.65 6.73
N GLU A 221 -20.27 13.82 6.09
CA GLU A 221 -21.44 14.49 5.54
C GLU A 221 -22.02 13.55 4.45
N ASN A 222 -23.29 13.15 4.63
CA ASN A 222 -23.93 12.12 3.80
C ASN A 222 -23.34 10.68 3.93
N ALA A 223 -22.80 10.31 5.08
CA ALA A 223 -22.31 8.95 5.33
C ALA A 223 -23.38 7.87 5.03
N SER A 224 -24.66 8.15 5.31
CA SER A 224 -25.80 7.27 4.99
C SER A 224 -25.97 7.00 3.49
N GLN A 225 -25.58 7.95 2.62
CA GLN A 225 -25.64 7.76 1.16
C GLN A 225 -24.49 6.89 0.66
N VAL A 226 -23.34 6.89 1.35
CA VAL A 226 -22.18 6.04 1.06
C VAL A 226 -22.44 4.62 1.54
N LEU A 227 -23.00 4.45 2.74
CA LEU A 227 -23.33 3.15 3.34
C LEU A 227 -24.60 2.54 2.73
N ASN A 228 -24.67 2.55 1.38
CA ASN A 228 -25.73 1.82 0.70
C ASN A 228 -25.56 0.32 0.90
N ARG A 229 -26.67 -0.43 0.75
CA ARG A 229 -26.74 -1.89 1.01
C ARG A 229 -25.60 -2.66 0.31
N ARG A 230 -25.27 -2.31 -0.94
CA ARG A 230 -24.23 -3.03 -1.72
C ARG A 230 -22.84 -2.77 -1.14
N PHE A 231 -22.53 -1.53 -0.80
CA PHE A 231 -21.24 -1.19 -0.21
C PHE A 231 -21.05 -1.82 1.17
N VAL A 232 -22.10 -1.81 2.01
CA VAL A 232 -22.08 -2.48 3.32
C VAL A 232 -21.86 -3.99 3.17
N MET A 233 -22.57 -4.66 2.24
CA MET A 233 -22.35 -6.09 1.98
C MET A 233 -20.93 -6.38 1.49
N TYR A 234 -20.37 -5.51 0.64
CA TYR A 234 -18.97 -5.61 0.23
C TYR A 234 -18.01 -5.46 1.42
N LEU A 235 -18.22 -4.44 2.26
CA LEU A 235 -17.41 -4.22 3.46
C LEU A 235 -17.48 -5.41 4.44
N ILE A 236 -18.65 -6.02 4.60
CA ILE A 236 -18.81 -7.23 5.44
C ILE A 236 -18.01 -8.40 4.85
N ALA A 237 -18.14 -8.67 3.55
CA ALA A 237 -17.41 -9.76 2.90
C ALA A 237 -15.89 -9.54 2.97
N LEU A 238 -15.45 -8.30 2.74
CA LEU A 238 -14.05 -7.90 2.88
C LEU A 238 -13.56 -8.05 4.32
N GLY A 239 -14.34 -7.58 5.31
CA GLY A 239 -13.98 -7.64 6.74
C GLY A 239 -13.82 -9.08 7.23
N ILE A 240 -14.73 -9.99 6.85
CA ILE A 240 -14.64 -11.42 7.20
C ILE A 240 -13.31 -12.03 6.69
N PHE A 241 -12.92 -11.74 5.45
CA PHE A 241 -11.64 -12.18 4.91
C PHE A 241 -10.46 -11.52 5.64
N SER A 242 -10.52 -10.19 5.81
CA SER A 242 -9.42 -9.40 6.34
C SER A 242 -9.08 -9.72 7.80
N ILE A 243 -10.03 -10.24 8.60
CA ILE A 243 -9.75 -10.71 9.98
C ILE A 243 -8.78 -11.91 9.99
N GLY A 244 -8.70 -12.67 8.90
CA GLY A 244 -7.73 -13.77 8.78
C GLY A 244 -6.48 -13.41 7.97
N ALA A 245 -6.42 -12.24 7.35
CA ALA A 245 -5.31 -11.84 6.48
C ALA A 245 -4.11 -11.32 7.28
N TYR A 246 -3.18 -12.22 7.58
CA TYR A 246 -1.93 -11.91 8.29
C TYR A 246 -0.93 -11.14 7.41
N ASP A 247 0.01 -10.47 8.06
CA ASP A 247 1.10 -9.69 7.43
C ASP A 247 2.26 -10.59 6.96
N PHE A 248 3.02 -10.14 5.94
CA PHE A 248 4.22 -10.83 5.42
C PHE A 248 5.26 -11.14 6.51
N SER A 249 5.27 -10.42 7.61
CA SER A 249 6.17 -10.63 8.74
C SER A 249 6.09 -12.05 9.29
N PHE A 250 4.91 -12.67 9.26
CA PHE A 250 4.74 -14.06 9.66
C PHE A 250 5.29 -15.05 8.63
N ILE A 251 5.37 -14.68 7.34
CA ILE A 251 6.08 -15.47 6.34
C ILE A 251 7.58 -15.45 6.62
N LEU A 252 8.15 -14.31 7.00
CA LEU A 252 9.56 -14.20 7.36
C LEU A 252 9.88 -14.99 8.63
N LEU A 253 9.03 -14.90 9.66
CA LEU A 253 9.16 -15.73 10.87
C LEU A 253 9.02 -17.23 10.57
N LYS A 254 8.16 -17.61 9.62
CA LYS A 254 8.09 -19.01 9.16
C LYS A 254 9.35 -19.42 8.41
N ALA A 255 9.91 -18.51 7.61
CA ALA A 255 11.15 -18.73 6.89
C ALA A 255 12.33 -18.93 7.87
N SER A 256 12.45 -18.10 8.91
CA SER A 256 13.41 -18.28 10.00
C SER A 256 13.24 -19.65 10.67
N ALA A 257 12.02 -20.05 11.00
CA ALA A 257 11.71 -21.35 11.58
C ALA A 257 12.05 -22.55 10.65
N LEU A 258 12.17 -22.33 9.33
CA LEU A 258 12.66 -23.33 8.37
C LEU A 258 14.20 -23.42 8.31
N GLY A 259 14.92 -22.55 9.05
CA GLY A 259 16.38 -22.57 9.19
C GLY A 259 17.13 -21.79 8.11
N ILE A 260 16.51 -20.78 7.47
CA ILE A 260 17.25 -19.85 6.62
C ILE A 260 18.07 -18.89 7.50
N SER A 261 19.16 -18.36 6.94
CA SER A 261 19.95 -17.33 7.63
C SER A 261 19.24 -15.97 7.61
N ASP A 262 19.52 -15.13 8.61
CA ASP A 262 18.95 -13.76 8.73
C ASP A 262 19.14 -12.94 7.43
N ALA A 263 20.29 -13.10 6.75
CA ALA A 263 20.52 -12.45 5.46
C ALA A 263 19.55 -12.96 4.37
N GLN A 264 19.28 -14.27 4.32
CA GLN A 264 18.40 -14.86 3.31
C GLN A 264 16.93 -14.47 3.52
N GLU A 265 16.52 -14.06 4.72
CA GLU A 265 15.17 -13.56 4.98
C GLU A 265 14.86 -12.32 4.13
N ALA A 266 15.85 -11.43 3.95
CA ALA A 266 15.71 -10.31 3.03
C ALA A 266 15.45 -10.77 1.58
N LEU A 267 16.04 -11.91 1.13
CA LEU A 267 15.73 -12.46 -0.19
C LEU A 267 14.35 -13.12 -0.27
N VAL A 268 13.87 -13.76 0.80
CA VAL A 268 12.47 -14.22 0.85
C VAL A 268 11.53 -13.03 0.71
N TYR A 269 11.82 -11.93 1.41
CA TYR A 269 11.04 -10.70 1.26
C TYR A 269 11.14 -10.09 -0.14
N ALA A 270 12.33 -10.08 -0.74
CA ALA A 270 12.49 -9.70 -2.15
C ALA A 270 11.65 -10.58 -3.08
N THR A 271 11.54 -11.89 -2.79
CA THR A 271 10.70 -12.82 -3.56
C THR A 271 9.22 -12.49 -3.44
N ILE A 272 8.75 -12.13 -2.24
CA ILE A 272 7.38 -11.66 -2.01
C ILE A 272 7.10 -10.41 -2.86
N ASN A 273 7.96 -9.39 -2.78
CA ASN A 273 7.80 -8.14 -3.52
C ASN A 273 7.88 -8.35 -5.03
N ALA A 274 8.87 -9.10 -5.52
CA ALA A 274 9.00 -9.40 -6.95
C ALA A 274 7.78 -10.16 -7.50
N SER A 275 7.30 -11.16 -6.77
CA SER A 275 6.08 -11.89 -7.12
C SER A 275 4.87 -10.95 -7.16
N SER A 276 4.70 -10.10 -6.15
CA SER A 276 3.61 -9.13 -6.10
C SER A 276 3.63 -8.22 -7.33
N VAL A 277 4.78 -7.66 -7.69
CA VAL A 277 4.94 -6.79 -8.86
C VAL A 277 4.61 -7.52 -10.17
N ILE A 278 5.15 -8.74 -10.34
CA ILE A 278 4.95 -9.54 -11.56
C ILE A 278 3.47 -9.87 -11.76
N PHE A 279 2.76 -10.23 -10.71
CA PHE A 279 1.36 -10.64 -10.81
C PHE A 279 0.35 -9.47 -10.76
N ALA A 280 0.73 -8.30 -10.24
CA ALA A 280 -0.15 -7.12 -10.22
C ALA A 280 -0.65 -6.73 -11.62
N TYR A 281 0.24 -6.68 -12.61
CA TYR A 281 -0.09 -6.22 -13.97
C TYR A 281 -1.03 -7.18 -14.73
N PRO A 282 -0.76 -8.49 -14.84
CA PRO A 282 -1.68 -9.42 -15.52
C PRO A 282 -3.06 -9.48 -14.86
N PHE A 283 -3.13 -9.46 -13.54
CA PHE A 283 -4.40 -9.49 -12.81
C PHE A 283 -5.14 -8.16 -12.86
N GLY A 284 -4.45 -7.03 -13.02
CA GLY A 284 -5.06 -5.75 -13.34
C GLY A 284 -5.78 -5.79 -14.70
N ILE A 285 -5.12 -6.31 -15.75
CA ILE A 285 -5.75 -6.51 -17.07
C ILE A 285 -6.93 -7.50 -16.97
N LEU A 286 -6.78 -8.57 -16.21
CA LEU A 286 -7.85 -9.54 -16.01
C LEU A 286 -9.06 -8.89 -15.34
N ALA A 287 -8.83 -8.01 -14.34
CA ALA A 287 -9.89 -7.28 -13.66
C ALA A 287 -10.68 -6.34 -14.59
N ASP A 288 -10.02 -5.78 -15.59
CA ASP A 288 -10.69 -4.98 -16.62
C ASP A 288 -11.55 -5.84 -17.56
N ARG A 289 -11.17 -7.11 -17.79
CA ARG A 289 -11.87 -8.02 -18.70
C ARG A 289 -13.05 -8.75 -18.05
N ILE A 290 -12.84 -9.36 -16.89
CA ILE A 290 -13.86 -10.20 -16.21
C ILE A 290 -14.52 -9.51 -15.01
N GLY A 291 -14.07 -8.28 -14.68
CA GLY A 291 -14.53 -7.51 -13.54
C GLY A 291 -13.65 -7.68 -12.30
N LYS A 292 -13.66 -6.66 -11.45
CA LYS A 292 -12.79 -6.58 -10.27
C LYS A 292 -13.14 -7.58 -9.17
N LEU A 293 -14.44 -7.85 -8.95
CA LEU A 293 -14.91 -8.76 -7.89
C LEU A 293 -14.51 -10.22 -8.12
N PRO A 294 -14.64 -10.80 -9.34
CA PRO A 294 -14.10 -12.13 -9.62
C PRO A 294 -12.59 -12.23 -9.41
N VAL A 295 -11.83 -11.18 -9.75
CA VAL A 295 -10.38 -11.16 -9.54
C VAL A 295 -10.05 -11.02 -8.06
N LEU A 296 -10.86 -10.28 -7.28
CA LEU A 296 -10.73 -10.27 -5.81
C LEU A 296 -10.94 -11.68 -5.22
N LEU A 297 -11.87 -12.47 -5.75
CA LEU A 297 -12.03 -13.86 -5.31
C LEU A 297 -10.77 -14.69 -5.60
N LEU A 298 -10.09 -14.45 -6.72
CA LEU A 298 -8.82 -15.12 -7.03
C LEU A 298 -7.73 -14.75 -6.02
N SER A 299 -7.72 -13.51 -5.49
CA SER A 299 -6.78 -13.16 -4.41
C SER A 299 -7.05 -13.95 -3.12
N TYR A 300 -8.32 -14.20 -2.78
CA TYR A 300 -8.67 -15.02 -1.62
C TYR A 300 -8.23 -16.48 -1.80
N VAL A 301 -8.38 -17.01 -3.02
CA VAL A 301 -7.87 -18.34 -3.37
C VAL A 301 -6.34 -18.39 -3.29
N ALA A 302 -5.64 -17.36 -3.79
CA ALA A 302 -4.18 -17.27 -3.67
C ALA A 302 -3.73 -17.22 -2.21
N PHE A 303 -4.44 -16.46 -1.36
CA PHE A 303 -4.17 -16.40 0.08
C PHE A 303 -4.42 -17.74 0.78
N PHE A 304 -5.48 -18.44 0.41
CA PHE A 304 -5.74 -19.81 0.90
C PHE A 304 -4.54 -20.72 0.60
N PHE A 305 -4.05 -20.72 -0.65
CA PHE A 305 -2.87 -21.53 -1.00
C PHE A 305 -1.59 -21.04 -0.31
N ALA A 306 -1.41 -19.76 -0.09
CA ALA A 306 -0.30 -19.24 0.70
C ALA A 306 -0.34 -19.76 2.15
N SER A 307 -1.52 -19.81 2.75
CA SER A 307 -1.73 -20.35 4.09
C SER A 307 -1.51 -21.88 4.13
N VAL A 308 -1.99 -22.62 3.10
CA VAL A 308 -1.71 -24.07 2.97
C VAL A 308 -0.20 -24.32 2.86
N THR A 309 0.51 -23.59 2.00
CA THR A 309 1.96 -23.76 1.87
C THR A 309 2.70 -23.41 3.16
N GLY A 310 2.30 -22.34 3.85
CA GLY A 310 2.85 -21.97 5.16
C GLY A 310 2.63 -23.04 6.24
N MET A 311 1.50 -23.74 6.20
CA MET A 311 1.15 -24.81 7.14
C MET A 311 1.90 -26.11 6.84
N VAL A 312 1.91 -26.55 5.57
CA VAL A 312 2.34 -27.90 5.16
C VAL A 312 3.85 -27.99 4.90
N LEU A 313 4.45 -26.94 4.34
CA LEU A 313 5.85 -26.96 3.96
C LEU A 313 6.74 -26.78 5.20
N THR A 314 7.44 -27.89 5.56
CA THR A 314 8.32 -27.96 6.73
C THR A 314 9.61 -28.74 6.38
N GLY A 315 10.66 -28.56 7.17
CA GLY A 315 11.87 -29.39 7.11
C GLY A 315 12.87 -29.07 5.99
N ASN A 316 12.60 -28.07 5.13
CA ASN A 316 13.53 -27.63 4.10
C ASN A 316 13.51 -26.10 3.98
N TRP A 317 14.66 -25.48 4.10
CA TRP A 317 14.84 -24.04 4.00
C TRP A 317 14.38 -23.45 2.65
N ALA A 318 14.48 -24.20 1.54
CA ALA A 318 14.06 -23.73 0.22
C ALA A 318 12.54 -23.47 0.13
N TYR A 319 11.75 -24.10 1.01
CA TYR A 319 10.30 -23.86 1.07
C TYR A 319 9.94 -22.42 1.48
N ALA A 320 10.84 -21.72 2.18
CA ALA A 320 10.66 -20.32 2.50
C ALA A 320 10.38 -19.45 1.25
N TYR A 321 11.13 -19.70 0.17
CA TYR A 321 10.94 -18.98 -1.10
C TYR A 321 9.64 -19.36 -1.81
N VAL A 322 9.22 -20.63 -1.72
CA VAL A 322 7.93 -21.08 -2.28
C VAL A 322 6.77 -20.41 -1.56
N ILE A 323 6.80 -20.38 -0.23
CA ILE A 323 5.78 -19.71 0.59
C ILE A 323 5.75 -18.21 0.27
N GLY A 324 6.92 -17.56 0.21
CA GLY A 324 7.05 -16.15 -0.15
C GLY A 324 6.50 -15.84 -1.55
N LEU A 325 6.79 -16.68 -2.54
CA LEU A 325 6.28 -16.52 -3.91
C LEU A 325 4.75 -16.59 -3.95
N VAL A 326 4.14 -17.60 -3.33
CA VAL A 326 2.68 -17.78 -3.32
C VAL A 326 1.99 -16.63 -2.56
N PHE A 327 2.58 -16.19 -1.44
CA PHE A 327 2.08 -15.05 -0.69
C PHE A 327 2.18 -13.74 -1.51
N GLY A 328 3.27 -13.56 -2.27
CA GLY A 328 3.43 -12.41 -3.16
C GLY A 328 2.38 -12.37 -4.29
N VAL A 329 1.97 -13.52 -4.83
CA VAL A 329 0.85 -13.59 -5.78
C VAL A 329 -0.43 -13.02 -5.16
N TYR A 330 -0.76 -13.44 -3.94
CA TYR A 330 -1.89 -12.88 -3.18
C TYR A 330 -1.81 -11.37 -3.05
N LEU A 331 -0.66 -10.85 -2.59
CA LEU A 331 -0.46 -9.41 -2.40
C LEU A 331 -0.65 -8.64 -3.71
N GLY A 332 -0.03 -9.09 -4.81
CA GLY A 332 -0.11 -8.41 -6.09
C GLY A 332 -1.55 -8.31 -6.63
N ILE A 333 -2.35 -9.36 -6.48
CA ILE A 333 -3.75 -9.35 -6.87
C ILE A 333 -4.56 -8.45 -5.94
N SER A 334 -4.40 -8.63 -4.63
CA SER A 334 -5.17 -7.93 -3.59
C SER A 334 -4.97 -6.41 -3.66
N ASP A 335 -3.73 -5.95 -3.70
CA ASP A 335 -3.38 -4.52 -3.74
C ASP A 335 -3.87 -3.82 -5.01
N THR A 336 -3.92 -4.56 -6.12
CA THR A 336 -4.43 -4.03 -7.39
C THR A 336 -5.93 -3.83 -7.35
N VAL A 337 -6.69 -4.75 -6.77
CA VAL A 337 -8.14 -4.84 -6.98
C VAL A 337 -8.97 -4.30 -5.81
N GLN A 338 -8.57 -4.55 -4.56
CA GLN A 338 -9.41 -4.22 -3.39
C GLN A 338 -9.84 -2.74 -3.35
N ARG A 339 -8.89 -1.83 -3.45
CA ARG A 339 -9.19 -0.38 -3.44
C ARG A 339 -9.80 0.11 -4.74
N ALA A 340 -9.54 -0.56 -5.87
CA ALA A 340 -10.13 -0.21 -7.17
C ALA A 340 -11.63 -0.48 -7.23
N ILE A 341 -12.18 -1.32 -6.36
CA ILE A 341 -13.62 -1.63 -6.26
C ILE A 341 -14.40 -0.51 -5.56
N VAL A 342 -13.80 0.19 -4.58
CA VAL A 342 -14.49 1.17 -3.73
C VAL A 342 -15.26 2.25 -4.52
N PRO A 343 -14.70 2.86 -5.59
CA PRO A 343 -15.42 3.85 -6.40
C PRO A 343 -16.66 3.32 -7.12
N ASP A 344 -16.78 2.01 -7.32
CA ASP A 344 -17.89 1.41 -8.06
C ASP A 344 -19.22 1.42 -7.26
N PHE A 345 -19.12 1.65 -5.94
CA PHE A 345 -20.28 1.69 -5.03
C PHE A 345 -20.78 3.09 -4.70
N THR A 346 -20.07 4.14 -5.12
CA THR A 346 -20.40 5.49 -4.68
C THR A 346 -20.29 6.53 -5.80
N ARG A 347 -20.96 7.66 -5.63
CA ARG A 347 -20.86 8.81 -6.55
C ARG A 347 -19.48 9.46 -6.45
N LYS A 348 -19.06 10.16 -7.52
CA LYS A 348 -17.74 10.82 -7.60
C LYS A 348 -17.45 11.76 -6.43
N GLU A 349 -18.48 12.43 -5.93
CA GLU A 349 -18.40 13.42 -4.84
C GLU A 349 -18.14 12.76 -3.47
N LEU A 350 -18.55 11.51 -3.30
CA LEU A 350 -18.52 10.79 -2.02
C LEU A 350 -17.37 9.76 -1.92
N LYS A 351 -16.52 9.65 -2.94
CA LYS A 351 -15.41 8.68 -2.97
C LYS A 351 -14.48 8.80 -1.76
N GLY A 352 -14.18 10.01 -1.29
CA GLY A 352 -13.32 10.21 -0.12
C GLY A 352 -13.91 9.58 1.15
N THR A 353 -15.22 9.75 1.37
CA THR A 353 -15.93 9.12 2.51
C THR A 353 -15.96 7.59 2.38
N ALA A 354 -16.15 7.06 1.16
CA ALA A 354 -16.12 5.62 0.92
C ALA A 354 -14.72 5.01 1.22
N TYR A 355 -13.66 5.68 0.76
CA TYR A 355 -12.29 5.25 1.10
C TYR A 355 -12.00 5.35 2.60
N ALA A 356 -12.56 6.35 3.31
CA ALA A 356 -12.40 6.44 4.75
C ALA A 356 -13.01 5.22 5.48
N PHE A 357 -14.23 4.80 5.10
CA PHE A 357 -14.83 3.58 5.64
C PHE A 357 -14.03 2.33 5.29
N TYR A 358 -13.53 2.24 4.05
CA TYR A 358 -12.70 1.13 3.61
C TYR A 358 -11.41 1.03 4.44
N TYR A 359 -10.62 2.11 4.56
CA TYR A 359 -9.37 2.09 5.32
C TYR A 359 -9.59 1.91 6.82
N MET A 360 -10.67 2.45 7.37
CA MET A 360 -11.03 2.21 8.78
C MET A 360 -11.29 0.72 9.03
N LEU A 361 -12.03 0.05 8.14
CA LEU A 361 -12.29 -1.38 8.24
C LEU A 361 -11.00 -2.19 8.09
N VAL A 362 -10.21 -1.93 7.04
CA VAL A 362 -8.99 -2.68 6.75
C VAL A 362 -7.97 -2.51 7.88
N GLY A 363 -7.77 -1.30 8.40
CA GLY A 363 -6.86 -1.04 9.51
C GLY A 363 -7.26 -1.74 10.81
N VAL A 364 -8.56 -1.73 11.15
CA VAL A 364 -9.06 -2.48 12.33
C VAL A 364 -8.91 -3.98 12.12
N CYS A 365 -9.26 -4.48 10.93
CA CYS A 365 -9.10 -5.90 10.62
C CYS A 365 -7.62 -6.34 10.61
N ALA A 366 -6.71 -5.52 10.11
CA ALA A 366 -5.27 -5.79 10.13
C ALA A 366 -4.73 -5.90 11.57
N PHE A 367 -5.17 -4.99 12.46
CA PHE A 367 -4.84 -5.10 13.89
C PHE A 367 -5.32 -6.41 14.51
N ILE A 368 -6.58 -6.78 14.26
CA ILE A 368 -7.16 -8.03 14.78
C ILE A 368 -6.45 -9.24 14.18
N ALA A 369 -6.30 -9.28 12.86
CA ALA A 369 -5.71 -10.41 12.14
C ALA A 369 -4.30 -10.73 12.64
N ASN A 370 -3.43 -9.73 12.68
CA ASN A 370 -2.04 -9.92 13.10
C ASN A 370 -1.93 -10.28 14.59
N SER A 371 -2.76 -9.64 15.45
CA SER A 371 -2.79 -9.97 16.88
C SER A 371 -3.27 -11.39 17.14
N VAL A 372 -4.36 -11.82 16.49
CA VAL A 372 -4.92 -13.18 16.63
C VAL A 372 -3.96 -14.23 16.05
N PHE A 373 -3.41 -13.99 14.86
CA PHE A 373 -2.46 -14.91 14.23
C PHE A 373 -1.22 -15.10 15.09
N GLY A 374 -0.62 -14.01 15.57
CA GLY A 374 0.55 -14.05 16.44
C GLY A 374 0.25 -14.72 17.80
N PHE A 375 -0.92 -14.46 18.39
CA PHE A 375 -1.36 -15.11 19.61
C PHE A 375 -1.53 -16.63 19.43
N LEU A 376 -2.23 -17.06 18.39
CA LEU A 376 -2.41 -18.49 18.08
C LEU A 376 -1.08 -19.18 17.85
N TRP A 377 -0.17 -18.51 17.12
CA TRP A 377 1.17 -19.07 16.91
C TRP A 377 1.94 -19.23 18.22
N THR A 378 1.86 -18.25 19.13
CA THR A 378 2.55 -18.32 20.43
C THR A 378 2.01 -19.43 21.32
N VAL A 379 0.68 -19.63 21.36
CA VAL A 379 0.04 -20.57 22.31
C VAL A 379 -0.07 -21.99 21.73
N SER A 380 -0.38 -22.11 20.44
CA SER A 380 -0.75 -23.40 19.80
C SER A 380 0.16 -23.77 18.62
N GLY A 381 1.17 -22.93 18.31
CA GLY A 381 2.09 -23.14 17.20
C GLY A 381 1.59 -22.60 15.86
N SER A 382 2.48 -22.60 14.87
CA SER A 382 2.19 -22.03 13.53
C SER A 382 1.03 -22.75 12.82
N GLY A 383 0.86 -24.06 13.03
CA GLY A 383 -0.24 -24.83 12.44
C GLY A 383 -1.60 -24.25 12.77
N ALA A 384 -1.90 -24.01 14.05
CA ALA A 384 -3.18 -23.43 14.49
C ALA A 384 -3.41 -22.00 13.92
N ALA A 385 -2.34 -21.21 13.82
CA ALA A 385 -2.43 -19.88 13.22
C ALA A 385 -2.82 -19.95 11.73
N PHE A 386 -2.18 -20.84 10.96
CA PHE A 386 -2.54 -21.05 9.55
C PHE A 386 -3.92 -21.71 9.38
N GLU A 387 -4.34 -22.63 10.24
CA GLU A 387 -5.70 -23.19 10.21
C GLU A 387 -6.77 -22.11 10.38
N PHE A 388 -6.57 -21.19 11.32
CA PHE A 388 -7.47 -20.05 11.51
C PHE A 388 -7.61 -19.24 10.20
N THR A 389 -6.50 -18.96 9.50
CA THR A 389 -6.53 -18.20 8.24
C THR A 389 -7.15 -18.99 7.09
N LEU A 390 -7.00 -20.31 7.05
CA LEU A 390 -7.67 -21.16 6.08
C LEU A 390 -9.19 -21.08 6.25
N VAL A 391 -9.67 -21.18 7.49
CA VAL A 391 -11.12 -21.10 7.79
C VAL A 391 -11.67 -19.73 7.42
N THR A 392 -11.02 -18.64 7.83
CA THR A 392 -11.47 -17.27 7.53
C THR A 392 -11.41 -16.95 6.05
N SER A 393 -10.42 -17.45 5.30
CA SER A 393 -10.33 -17.26 3.85
C SER A 393 -11.46 -17.96 3.10
N VAL A 394 -11.83 -19.17 3.51
CA VAL A 394 -12.97 -19.91 2.94
C VAL A 394 -14.29 -19.19 3.25
N ILE A 395 -14.51 -18.76 4.50
CA ILE A 395 -15.72 -18.02 4.87
C ILE A 395 -15.80 -16.70 4.11
N GLY A 396 -14.67 -15.97 4.00
CA GLY A 396 -14.57 -14.73 3.23
C GLY A 396 -14.86 -14.93 1.74
N ALA A 397 -14.34 -16.01 1.15
CA ALA A 397 -14.63 -16.37 -0.24
C ALA A 397 -16.12 -16.71 -0.45
N ILE A 398 -16.73 -17.48 0.44
CA ILE A 398 -18.17 -17.77 0.41
C ILE A 398 -18.98 -16.47 0.54
N ALA A 399 -18.64 -15.60 1.47
CA ALA A 399 -19.30 -14.31 1.66
C ALA A 399 -19.22 -13.44 0.38
N LEU A 400 -18.07 -13.42 -0.30
CA LEU A 400 -17.88 -12.70 -1.55
C LEU A 400 -18.69 -13.32 -2.70
N VAL A 401 -18.76 -14.64 -2.80
CA VAL A 401 -19.60 -15.35 -3.80
C VAL A 401 -21.09 -15.07 -3.56
N LEU A 402 -21.55 -15.11 -2.30
CA LEU A 402 -22.93 -14.75 -1.96
C LEU A 402 -23.23 -13.28 -2.32
N PHE A 403 -22.29 -12.38 -2.08
CA PHE A 403 -22.42 -10.99 -2.50
C PHE A 403 -22.55 -10.86 -4.03
N LEU A 404 -21.73 -11.59 -4.80
CA LEU A 404 -21.79 -11.60 -6.26
C LEU A 404 -23.16 -12.10 -6.78
N THR A 405 -23.66 -13.19 -6.21
CA THR A 405 -24.93 -13.80 -6.66
C THR A 405 -26.15 -12.94 -6.31
N VAL A 406 -26.22 -12.39 -5.12
CA VAL A 406 -27.30 -11.50 -4.67
C VAL A 406 -27.23 -10.14 -5.36
N GLY A 407 -26.04 -9.59 -5.54
CA GLY A 407 -25.80 -8.30 -6.20
C GLY A 407 -26.16 -8.31 -7.70
N MET A 408 -25.97 -9.43 -8.41
CA MET A 408 -26.36 -9.57 -9.80
C MET A 408 -27.88 -9.67 -9.99
N ARG A 409 -28.58 -10.36 -9.10
CA ARG A 409 -30.05 -10.49 -9.17
C ARG A 409 -30.76 -9.13 -9.02
N SER A 410 -30.22 -8.21 -8.23
CA SER A 410 -30.82 -6.87 -8.06
C SER A 410 -30.60 -5.92 -9.25
N LYS A 411 -29.65 -6.20 -10.17
CA LYS A 411 -29.51 -5.46 -11.43
C LYS A 411 -30.59 -5.85 -12.45
N VAL A 412 -31.01 -7.10 -12.45
CA VAL A 412 -32.03 -7.60 -13.35
C VAL A 412 -33.44 -7.19 -12.88
N ALA A 413 -33.68 -7.14 -11.58
CA ALA A 413 -34.97 -6.71 -11.00
C ALA A 413 -35.22 -5.19 -11.04
N GLY A 414 -34.19 -4.36 -11.24
CA GLY A 414 -34.33 -2.90 -11.39
C GLY A 414 -34.31 -2.41 -12.85
N ALA A 415 -34.25 -3.32 -13.82
CA ALA A 415 -34.32 -3.05 -15.27
C ALA A 415 -35.63 -3.50 -15.92
N VAL A 416 -36.59 -3.95 -15.12
CA VAL A 416 -38.00 -4.18 -15.45
C VAL A 416 -38.83 -3.14 -14.67
#